data_9058896c67f11184599a947ef52121c5
#
_entry.id   9058896c67f11184599a947ef52121c5
#
_cell.length_a   1.000
_cell.length_b   1.000
_cell.length_c   1.000
_cell.angle_alpha   90.00
_cell.angle_beta   90.00
_cell.angle_gamma   90.00
#
_symmetry.space_group_name_H-M   'P 1'
#
loop_
_entity.id
_entity.type
_entity.pdbx_description
1 polymer ?
#
loop_
_entity_poly.entity_id
_entity_poly.type
_entity_poly.pdbx_seq_one_letter_code
_entity_poly.pdbx_strand_id
1 'polypeptide(L)'
;KAVREWSRWLSLLAVAVMGSAVIAMQPVLLESNGPKSDAVVGNKEVTVLQVVFDEFPLYSLLDADGQINSERFPGFAELAEGSTWYRNSVAESNFTHQAVPAILSSAVPAQAGGPFLSQYPKNIFTLFAGATSVGGIEPVTSLCPHSVCGGKAGAAASFNAGRLKTFLRDAGYVYGQRVFPPVLRKYVPSIEGTWGGFGAVANEFKDQFAIGALSQVDAVARAADIVAESTTSRVQVVH
;
A
#
# COMPACT_ATOMS: atom_id res chain seq x y z
N LYS A 1 19.85 -44.33 -16.30
CA LYS A 1 20.16 -43.22 -17.19
C LYS A 1 19.02 -42.17 -17.20
N ALA A 2 17.76 -42.59 -17.41
CA ALA A 2 16.60 -41.66 -17.47
C ALA A 2 16.47 -40.78 -16.22
N VAL A 3 16.59 -41.32 -15.02
CA VAL A 3 16.49 -40.53 -13.76
C VAL A 3 17.55 -39.38 -13.71
N ARG A 4 18.78 -39.65 -14.17
CA ARG A 4 19.85 -38.67 -14.19
C ARG A 4 19.59 -37.55 -15.24
N GLU A 5 19.00 -37.88 -16.35
CA GLU A 5 18.60 -36.89 -17.35
C GLU A 5 17.43 -36.02 -16.83
N TRP A 6 16.43 -36.65 -16.23
CA TRP A 6 15.32 -35.94 -15.60
C TRP A 6 15.79 -35.00 -14.49
N SER A 7 16.69 -35.42 -13.63
CA SER A 7 17.23 -34.56 -12.54
C SER A 7 17.97 -33.34 -13.08
N ARG A 8 18.66 -33.46 -14.23
CA ARG A 8 19.31 -32.32 -14.89
C ARG A 8 18.30 -31.31 -15.42
N TRP A 9 17.25 -31.78 -16.09
CA TRP A 9 16.20 -30.89 -16.58
C TRP A 9 15.45 -30.18 -15.45
N LEU A 10 15.15 -30.89 -14.37
CA LEU A 10 14.53 -30.31 -13.19
C LEU A 10 15.43 -29.26 -12.52
N SER A 11 16.74 -29.48 -12.48
CA SER A 11 17.68 -28.50 -11.95
C SER A 11 17.74 -27.24 -12.81
N LEU A 12 17.75 -27.38 -14.14
CA LEU A 12 17.71 -26.22 -15.05
C LEU A 12 16.39 -25.46 -14.93
N LEU A 13 15.27 -26.17 -14.82
CA LEU A 13 13.97 -25.56 -14.61
C LEU A 13 13.93 -24.79 -13.26
N ALA A 14 14.47 -25.38 -12.20
CA ALA A 14 14.54 -24.70 -10.90
C ALA A 14 15.36 -23.41 -10.97
N VAL A 15 16.50 -23.42 -11.67
CA VAL A 15 17.32 -22.21 -11.87
C VAL A 15 16.55 -21.17 -12.69
N ALA A 16 15.85 -21.58 -13.74
CA ALA A 16 15.04 -20.67 -14.57
C ALA A 16 13.89 -20.03 -13.76
N VAL A 17 13.20 -20.83 -12.94
CA VAL A 17 12.12 -20.33 -12.06
C VAL A 17 12.69 -19.38 -11.01
N MET A 18 13.81 -19.71 -10.38
CA MET A 18 14.47 -18.81 -9.41
C MET A 18 14.92 -17.51 -10.08
N GLY A 19 15.51 -17.59 -11.27
CA GLY A 19 15.91 -16.41 -12.03
C GLY A 19 14.72 -15.52 -12.41
N SER A 20 13.64 -16.12 -12.87
CA SER A 20 12.41 -15.36 -13.19
C SER A 20 11.79 -14.71 -11.96
N ALA A 21 11.80 -15.38 -10.82
CA ALA A 21 11.33 -14.80 -9.56
C ALA A 21 12.17 -13.60 -9.13
N VAL A 22 13.50 -13.68 -9.22
CA VAL A 22 14.40 -12.55 -8.92
C VAL A 22 14.14 -11.38 -9.84
N ILE A 23 13.96 -11.61 -11.15
CA ILE A 23 13.62 -10.57 -12.12
C ILE A 23 12.27 -9.94 -11.79
N ALA A 24 11.27 -10.74 -11.48
CA ALA A 24 9.95 -10.25 -11.09
C ALA A 24 9.95 -9.43 -9.78
N MET A 25 10.91 -9.68 -8.90
CA MET A 25 11.08 -8.94 -7.63
C MET A 25 11.90 -7.64 -7.80
N GLN A 26 12.55 -7.41 -8.93
CA GLN A 26 13.37 -6.20 -9.14
C GLN A 26 12.64 -4.89 -8.84
N PRO A 27 11.38 -4.67 -9.26
CA PRO A 27 10.66 -3.43 -8.94
C PRO A 27 10.46 -3.18 -7.44
N VAL A 28 10.44 -4.26 -6.65
CA VAL A 28 10.28 -4.21 -5.19
C VAL A 28 11.61 -4.06 -4.47
N LEU A 29 12.67 -4.62 -5.04
CA LEU A 29 14.01 -4.64 -4.44
C LEU A 29 14.85 -3.41 -4.81
N LEU A 30 14.64 -2.87 -6.02
CA LEU A 30 15.35 -1.70 -6.53
C LEU A 30 14.43 -0.49 -6.39
N GLU A 31 14.60 0.22 -5.29
CA GLU A 31 13.90 1.48 -5.08
C GLU A 31 14.33 2.49 -6.16
N SER A 32 13.36 2.93 -6.96
CA SER A 32 13.56 4.02 -7.90
C SER A 32 13.57 5.33 -7.12
N ASN A 33 14.65 6.08 -7.17
CA ASN A 33 14.61 7.49 -6.82
C ASN A 33 13.73 8.17 -7.86
N GLY A 34 12.51 8.54 -7.47
CA GLY A 34 11.59 9.26 -8.35
C GLY A 34 12.23 10.55 -8.89
N PRO A 35 11.72 11.08 -9.99
CA PRO A 35 12.19 12.34 -10.55
C PRO A 35 12.07 13.44 -9.49
N LYS A 36 13.09 14.30 -9.39
CA LYS A 36 12.96 15.55 -8.65
C LYS A 36 11.92 16.39 -9.38
N SER A 37 10.94 16.89 -8.65
CA SER A 37 9.93 17.77 -9.24
C SER A 37 10.42 19.20 -9.29
N ASP A 38 10.09 19.89 -10.37
CA ASP A 38 10.23 21.34 -10.50
C ASP A 38 8.92 22.06 -10.13
N ALA A 39 8.10 21.46 -9.25
CA ALA A 39 6.84 22.07 -8.84
C ALA A 39 7.10 23.41 -8.15
N VAL A 40 6.53 24.45 -8.70
CA VAL A 40 6.50 25.78 -8.09
C VAL A 40 5.37 25.78 -7.07
N VAL A 41 5.71 25.67 -5.80
CA VAL A 41 4.76 25.94 -4.71
C VAL A 41 4.64 27.45 -4.56
N GLY A 42 3.41 27.96 -4.65
CA GLY A 42 3.16 29.41 -4.48
C GLY A 42 3.63 29.92 -3.11
N ASN A 43 3.81 31.24 -2.98
CA ASN A 43 4.32 31.90 -1.78
C ASN A 43 3.41 31.80 -0.54
N LYS A 44 2.31 31.05 -0.58
CA LYS A 44 1.44 30.83 0.57
C LYS A 44 1.89 29.59 1.32
N GLU A 45 2.09 29.72 2.61
CA GLU A 45 2.24 28.57 3.49
C GLU A 45 0.90 27.82 3.55
N VAL A 46 0.86 26.68 2.88
CA VAL A 46 -0.32 25.81 2.83
C VAL A 46 0.07 24.42 3.29
N THR A 47 -0.65 23.93 4.28
CA THR A 47 -0.54 22.54 4.72
C THR A 47 -1.72 21.76 4.16
N VAL A 48 -1.41 20.62 3.53
CA VAL A 48 -2.39 19.71 2.93
C VAL A 48 -2.31 18.37 3.66
N LEU A 49 -3.43 17.93 4.20
CA LEU A 49 -3.61 16.56 4.69
C LEU A 49 -4.56 15.83 3.74
N GLN A 50 -4.05 14.83 3.06
CA GLN A 50 -4.86 13.93 2.24
C GLN A 50 -5.06 12.61 2.98
N VAL A 51 -6.31 12.30 3.28
CA VAL A 51 -6.69 11.02 3.91
C VAL A 51 -7.51 10.21 2.91
N VAL A 52 -7.10 8.98 2.68
CA VAL A 52 -7.82 8.03 1.83
C VAL A 52 -8.39 6.93 2.73
N PHE A 53 -9.71 6.82 2.77
CA PHE A 53 -10.40 5.75 3.47
C PHE A 53 -10.63 4.59 2.52
N ASP A 54 -10.05 3.44 2.83
CA ASP A 54 -10.25 2.20 2.08
C ASP A 54 -11.57 1.53 2.48
N GLU A 55 -12.21 0.85 1.52
CA GLU A 55 -13.47 0.13 1.73
C GLU A 55 -14.58 0.96 2.42
N PHE A 56 -14.58 2.29 2.20
CA PHE A 56 -15.56 3.21 2.78
C PHE A 56 -16.48 3.78 1.70
N PRO A 57 -17.49 3.03 1.27
CA PRO A 57 -18.39 3.47 0.21
C PRO A 57 -19.35 4.56 0.69
N LEU A 58 -19.69 5.48 -0.21
CA LEU A 58 -20.55 6.63 0.07
C LEU A 58 -21.86 6.27 0.78
N TYR A 59 -22.50 5.16 0.38
CA TYR A 59 -23.78 4.75 0.98
C TYR A 59 -23.68 4.41 2.47
N SER A 60 -22.47 4.04 2.97
CA SER A 60 -22.25 3.80 4.40
C SER A 60 -22.31 5.09 5.23
N LEU A 61 -22.03 6.23 4.59
CA LEU A 61 -22.03 7.55 5.21
C LEU A 61 -23.41 8.20 5.24
N LEU A 62 -24.33 7.76 4.35
CA LEU A 62 -25.60 8.41 4.14
C LEU A 62 -26.71 7.83 5.02
N ASP A 63 -27.69 8.68 5.34
CA ASP A 63 -28.99 8.31 5.91
C ASP A 63 -30.00 7.95 4.79
N ALA A 64 -31.26 7.71 5.20
CA ALA A 64 -32.34 7.37 4.29
C ALA A 64 -32.72 8.50 3.33
N ASP A 65 -32.44 9.75 3.70
CA ASP A 65 -32.70 10.95 2.88
C ASP A 65 -31.52 11.28 1.97
N GLY A 66 -30.48 10.47 2.04
CA GLY A 66 -29.28 10.62 1.25
C GLY A 66 -28.38 11.78 1.71
N GLN A 67 -28.51 12.23 2.94
CA GLN A 67 -27.63 13.20 3.58
C GLN A 67 -26.58 12.45 4.41
N ILE A 68 -25.51 13.14 4.82
CA ILE A 68 -24.55 12.56 5.76
C ILE A 68 -25.28 12.29 7.08
N ASN A 69 -25.20 11.05 7.54
CA ASN A 69 -25.77 10.68 8.84
C ASN A 69 -24.96 11.30 9.97
N SER A 70 -25.36 12.48 10.43
CA SER A 70 -24.68 13.27 11.44
C SER A 70 -24.68 12.61 12.83
N GLU A 71 -25.67 11.76 13.11
CA GLU A 71 -25.73 11.01 14.37
C GLU A 71 -24.65 9.94 14.42
N ARG A 72 -24.46 9.22 13.30
CA ARG A 72 -23.48 8.14 13.19
C ARG A 72 -22.08 8.64 12.85
N PHE A 73 -21.99 9.70 12.06
CA PHE A 73 -20.73 10.26 11.53
C PHE A 73 -20.65 11.78 11.77
N PRO A 74 -20.65 12.25 13.03
CA PRO A 74 -20.66 13.68 13.34
C PRO A 74 -19.48 14.45 12.76
N GLY A 75 -18.27 13.87 12.77
CA GLY A 75 -17.08 14.51 12.22
C GLY A 75 -17.14 14.70 10.70
N PHE A 76 -17.77 13.79 9.96
CA PHE A 76 -17.98 13.98 8.51
C PHE A 76 -19.06 15.03 8.24
N ALA A 77 -20.10 15.11 9.08
CA ALA A 77 -21.12 16.14 8.97
C ALA A 77 -20.53 17.53 9.20
N GLU A 78 -19.75 17.71 10.27
CA GLU A 78 -19.04 18.95 10.57
C GLU A 78 -18.07 19.34 9.45
N LEU A 79 -17.29 18.38 8.93
CA LEU A 79 -16.39 18.62 7.81
C LEU A 79 -17.14 19.08 6.57
N ALA A 80 -18.30 18.52 6.27
CA ALA A 80 -19.12 18.86 5.12
C ALA A 80 -19.71 20.29 5.18
N GLU A 81 -20.02 20.80 6.38
CA GLU A 81 -20.51 22.16 6.58
C GLU A 81 -19.48 23.21 6.18
N GLY A 82 -18.18 22.93 6.42
CA GLY A 82 -17.08 23.86 6.15
C GLY A 82 -16.33 23.61 4.85
N SER A 83 -16.73 22.64 4.03
CA SER A 83 -15.96 22.20 2.87
C SER A 83 -16.80 22.00 1.61
N THR A 84 -16.13 21.70 0.49
CA THR A 84 -16.81 21.29 -0.75
C THR A 84 -16.90 19.76 -0.80
N TRP A 85 -18.11 19.24 -0.81
CA TRP A 85 -18.37 17.81 -0.91
C TRP A 85 -18.69 17.40 -2.36
N TYR A 86 -17.79 16.61 -2.96
CA TYR A 86 -17.97 16.04 -4.30
C TYR A 86 -18.69 14.68 -4.22
N ARG A 87 -20.01 14.70 -4.16
CA ARG A 87 -20.87 13.53 -3.95
C ARG A 87 -20.74 12.46 -5.04
N ASN A 88 -20.47 12.85 -6.27
CA ASN A 88 -20.41 11.96 -7.44
C ASN A 88 -18.99 11.52 -7.78
N SER A 89 -18.06 11.60 -6.83
CA SER A 89 -16.71 11.09 -7.03
C SER A 89 -16.72 9.56 -7.08
N VAL A 90 -16.00 9.00 -8.04
CA VAL A 90 -15.91 7.56 -8.29
C VAL A 90 -14.46 7.14 -8.30
N ALA A 91 -14.15 6.00 -7.70
CA ALA A 91 -12.80 5.44 -7.76
C ALA A 91 -12.53 4.86 -9.16
N GLU A 92 -11.30 5.00 -9.63
CA GLU A 92 -10.84 4.50 -10.93
C GLU A 92 -10.73 2.97 -11.00
N SER A 93 -10.78 2.28 -9.86
CA SER A 93 -10.73 0.81 -9.75
C SER A 93 -11.42 0.32 -8.49
N ASN A 94 -11.87 -0.93 -8.53
CA ASN A 94 -12.42 -1.64 -7.37
C ASN A 94 -11.33 -2.23 -6.45
N PHE A 95 -10.07 -2.10 -6.83
CA PHE A 95 -8.95 -2.68 -6.10
C PHE A 95 -8.05 -1.58 -5.54
N THR A 96 -7.77 -1.60 -4.25
CA THR A 96 -6.94 -0.64 -3.52
C THR A 96 -5.58 -0.41 -4.19
N HIS A 97 -4.89 -1.49 -4.57
CA HIS A 97 -3.56 -1.42 -5.21
C HIS A 97 -3.57 -0.76 -6.60
N GLN A 98 -4.73 -0.49 -7.16
CA GLN A 98 -4.93 0.26 -8.40
C GLN A 98 -5.56 1.63 -8.15
N ALA A 99 -6.59 1.70 -7.31
CA ALA A 99 -7.33 2.94 -7.03
C ALA A 99 -6.45 3.98 -6.34
N VAL A 100 -5.70 3.60 -5.31
CA VAL A 100 -4.87 4.55 -4.56
C VAL A 100 -3.73 5.12 -5.41
N PRO A 101 -2.94 4.32 -6.15
CA PRO A 101 -1.98 4.89 -7.10
C PRO A 101 -2.61 5.83 -8.13
N ALA A 102 -3.81 5.52 -8.65
CA ALA A 102 -4.50 6.39 -9.58
C ALA A 102 -4.86 7.74 -8.94
N ILE A 103 -5.39 7.74 -7.72
CA ILE A 103 -5.69 8.96 -6.96
C ILE A 103 -4.42 9.80 -6.74
N LEU A 104 -3.32 9.16 -6.36
CA LEU A 104 -2.09 9.85 -5.98
C LEU A 104 -1.21 10.27 -7.17
N SER A 105 -1.43 9.69 -8.35
CA SER A 105 -0.64 9.97 -9.57
C SER A 105 -1.45 10.60 -10.71
N SER A 106 -2.78 10.60 -10.61
CA SER A 106 -3.69 10.96 -11.70
C SER A 106 -3.46 10.11 -12.98
N ALA A 107 -2.89 8.92 -12.82
CA ALA A 107 -2.65 7.99 -13.91
C ALA A 107 -3.74 6.92 -13.95
N VAL A 108 -4.09 6.48 -15.16
CA VAL A 108 -5.00 5.33 -15.32
C VAL A 108 -4.33 4.10 -14.71
N PRO A 109 -5.06 3.28 -13.92
CA PRO A 109 -4.50 2.10 -13.30
C PRO A 109 -3.89 1.15 -14.31
N ALA A 110 -2.64 0.75 -14.09
CA ALA A 110 -2.00 -0.26 -14.92
C ALA A 110 -2.61 -1.65 -14.61
N GLN A 111 -3.01 -2.38 -15.65
CA GLN A 111 -3.58 -3.72 -15.46
C GLN A 111 -2.55 -4.75 -14.96
N ALA A 112 -1.28 -4.52 -15.26
CA ALA A 112 -0.18 -5.36 -14.80
C ALA A 112 0.86 -4.48 -14.12
N GLY A 113 1.02 -4.63 -12.83
CA GLY A 113 1.98 -3.87 -12.04
C GLY A 113 1.52 -3.76 -10.59
N GLY A 114 2.45 -3.45 -9.71
CA GLY A 114 2.14 -3.22 -8.29
C GLY A 114 2.04 -1.72 -7.98
N PRO A 115 1.59 -1.38 -6.79
CA PRO A 115 1.45 0.00 -6.34
C PRO A 115 2.80 0.59 -5.89
N PHE A 116 3.78 0.57 -6.80
CA PHE A 116 5.17 0.94 -6.50
C PHE A 116 5.59 2.21 -7.24
N LEU A 117 6.53 2.96 -6.66
CA LEU A 117 7.12 4.15 -7.26
C LEU A 117 7.65 3.90 -8.69
N SER A 118 8.20 2.71 -8.95
CA SER A 118 8.71 2.34 -10.29
C SER A 118 7.61 2.30 -11.35
N GLN A 119 6.36 2.04 -10.98
CA GLN A 119 5.22 2.03 -11.88
C GLN A 119 4.55 3.42 -11.98
N TYR A 120 4.60 4.19 -10.89
CA TYR A 120 3.99 5.52 -10.78
C TYR A 120 5.04 6.56 -10.35
N PRO A 121 6.07 6.81 -11.19
CA PRO A 121 7.17 7.72 -10.82
C PRO A 121 6.75 9.18 -10.71
N LYS A 122 5.63 9.56 -11.34
CA LYS A 122 5.01 10.88 -11.24
C LYS A 122 3.79 10.76 -10.34
N ASN A 123 3.89 11.20 -9.11
CA ASN A 123 2.83 11.14 -8.11
C ASN A 123 2.91 12.36 -7.19
N ILE A 124 1.96 12.50 -6.28
CA ILE A 124 1.88 13.65 -5.36
C ILE A 124 3.16 13.83 -4.54
N PHE A 125 3.80 12.77 -4.12
CA PHE A 125 5.04 12.84 -3.33
C PHE A 125 6.19 13.41 -4.16
N THR A 126 6.36 12.91 -5.40
CA THR A 126 7.40 13.40 -6.31
C THR A 126 7.07 14.78 -6.88
N LEU A 127 5.79 15.12 -6.99
CA LEU A 127 5.35 16.45 -7.42
C LEU A 127 5.83 17.55 -6.45
N PHE A 128 5.69 17.30 -5.16
CA PHE A 128 6.04 18.28 -4.12
C PHE A 128 7.44 18.10 -3.53
N ALA A 129 8.17 17.04 -3.95
CA ALA A 129 9.53 16.78 -3.47
C ALA A 129 10.47 17.96 -3.76
N GLY A 130 11.11 18.48 -2.73
CA GLY A 130 12.02 19.61 -2.83
C GLY A 130 11.37 20.99 -2.83
N ALA A 131 10.05 21.06 -2.98
CA ALA A 131 9.31 22.33 -2.91
C ALA A 131 8.70 22.56 -1.52
N THR A 132 8.32 21.50 -0.83
CA THR A 132 7.78 21.53 0.53
C THR A 132 8.14 20.26 1.30
N SER A 133 7.84 20.22 2.59
CA SER A 133 7.95 19.00 3.38
C SER A 133 6.85 18.01 2.97
N VAL A 134 7.24 16.79 2.67
CA VAL A 134 6.31 15.75 2.21
C VAL A 134 6.41 14.54 3.12
N GLY A 135 5.27 13.96 3.47
CA GLY A 135 5.20 12.74 4.26
C GLY A 135 4.11 11.80 3.76
N GLY A 136 4.26 10.52 4.01
CA GLY A 136 3.30 9.50 3.65
C GLY A 136 3.22 8.38 4.68
N ILE A 137 2.02 7.86 4.91
CA ILE A 137 1.76 6.63 5.63
C ILE A 137 1.05 5.72 4.63
N GLU A 138 1.77 4.77 4.08
CA GLU A 138 1.35 3.93 2.95
C GLU A 138 1.43 2.44 3.31
N PRO A 139 0.36 1.84 3.89
CA PRO A 139 0.35 0.43 4.27
C PRO A 139 0.32 -0.55 3.09
N VAL A 140 -0.34 -0.16 2.00
CA VAL A 140 -0.59 -1.02 0.84
C VAL A 140 0.20 -0.57 -0.38
N THR A 141 0.54 0.70 -0.47
CA THR A 141 1.30 1.30 -1.57
C THR A 141 2.75 1.60 -1.15
N SER A 142 3.61 1.83 -2.11
CA SER A 142 4.99 2.29 -1.91
C SER A 142 5.34 3.29 -3.01
N LEU A 143 4.68 4.44 -2.97
CA LEU A 143 4.76 5.49 -3.99
C LEU A 143 5.68 6.63 -3.56
N CYS A 144 5.86 6.82 -2.24
CA CYS A 144 6.75 7.85 -1.75
C CYS A 144 8.21 7.41 -1.86
N PRO A 145 9.08 8.19 -2.54
CA PRO A 145 10.50 7.92 -2.54
C PRO A 145 11.06 7.96 -1.12
N HIS A 146 11.93 7.03 -0.79
CA HIS A 146 12.58 6.98 0.53
C HIS A 146 13.36 8.26 0.84
N SER A 147 13.95 8.87 -0.18
CA SER A 147 14.66 10.15 -0.08
C SER A 147 13.75 11.34 0.26
N VAL A 148 12.45 11.22 0.05
CA VAL A 148 11.46 12.29 0.26
C VAL A 148 10.72 12.10 1.58
N CYS A 149 10.16 10.92 1.80
CA CYS A 149 9.37 10.65 3.00
C CYS A 149 10.19 10.27 4.24
N GLY A 150 11.49 10.08 4.10
CA GLY A 150 12.53 10.11 5.15
C GLY A 150 12.29 9.33 6.43
N GLY A 151 11.31 8.49 6.48
CA GLY A 151 10.93 7.78 7.68
C GLY A 151 10.90 6.27 7.49
N LYS A 152 10.92 5.55 8.56
CA LYS A 152 10.90 4.10 8.72
C LYS A 152 9.73 3.34 8.02
N ALA A 153 8.94 4.02 7.20
CA ALA A 153 7.92 3.45 6.32
C ALA A 153 8.59 2.91 5.06
N GLY A 154 9.18 1.83 5.09
CA GLY A 154 10.02 1.25 4.06
C GLY A 154 11.47 1.36 4.49
N ALA A 155 11.79 0.85 5.68
CA ALA A 155 13.17 0.45 5.92
C ALA A 155 13.54 -0.40 4.71
N ALA A 156 14.43 0.14 3.87
CA ALA A 156 15.07 -0.62 2.80
C ALA A 156 15.26 -2.01 3.36
N ALA A 157 14.77 -3.01 2.67
CA ALA A 157 14.60 -4.33 3.24
C ALA A 157 15.96 -4.85 3.68
N SER A 158 16.41 -4.42 4.85
CA SER A 158 17.53 -5.05 5.49
C SER A 158 17.14 -6.50 5.63
N PHE A 159 17.92 -7.37 5.04
CA PHE A 159 17.70 -8.80 5.09
C PHE A 159 17.49 -9.19 6.55
N ASN A 160 16.26 -9.49 6.89
CA ASN A 160 15.87 -9.93 8.22
C ASN A 160 15.46 -11.40 8.11
N ALA A 161 16.18 -12.27 8.81
CA ALA A 161 15.92 -13.70 8.83
C ALA A 161 14.47 -14.03 9.24
N GLY A 162 13.85 -13.22 10.11
CA GLY A 162 12.45 -13.35 10.48
C GLY A 162 11.50 -13.09 9.30
N ARG A 163 11.76 -12.03 8.52
CA ARG A 163 10.98 -11.72 7.30
C ARG A 163 11.15 -12.80 6.23
N LEU A 164 12.37 -13.30 6.04
CA LEU A 164 12.60 -14.42 5.13
C LEU A 164 11.83 -15.66 5.56
N LYS A 165 11.83 -16.00 6.86
CA LYS A 165 11.07 -17.13 7.39
C LYS A 165 9.56 -16.97 7.13
N THR A 166 9.00 -15.80 7.39
CA THR A 166 7.59 -15.49 7.10
C THR A 166 7.29 -15.63 5.61
N PHE A 167 8.12 -15.02 4.76
CA PHE A 167 7.99 -15.12 3.31
C PHE A 167 8.02 -16.58 2.82
N LEU A 168 8.98 -17.38 3.28
CA LEU A 168 9.08 -18.78 2.88
C LEU A 168 7.89 -19.61 3.36
N ARG A 169 7.38 -19.32 4.57
CA ARG A 169 6.17 -19.95 5.10
C ARG A 169 4.96 -19.63 4.21
N ASP A 170 4.74 -18.35 3.92
CA ASP A 170 3.61 -17.88 3.13
C ASP A 170 3.70 -18.40 1.69
N ALA A 171 4.87 -18.37 1.08
CA ALA A 171 5.13 -18.99 -0.21
C ALA A 171 4.83 -20.49 -0.20
N GLY A 172 5.17 -21.18 0.87
CA GLY A 172 4.84 -22.60 1.07
C GLY A 172 3.34 -22.86 1.12
N TYR A 173 2.58 -22.02 1.80
CA TYR A 173 1.11 -22.15 1.85
C TYR A 173 0.47 -21.85 0.49
N VAL A 174 0.90 -20.82 -0.19
CA VAL A 174 0.43 -20.51 -1.57
C VAL A 174 0.74 -21.67 -2.51
N TYR A 175 1.96 -22.20 -2.45
CA TYR A 175 2.35 -23.36 -3.25
C TYR A 175 1.49 -24.58 -2.93
N GLY A 176 1.29 -24.89 -1.65
CA GLY A 176 0.45 -26.01 -1.22
C GLY A 176 -1.00 -25.88 -1.69
N GLN A 177 -1.60 -24.67 -1.57
CA GLN A 177 -2.95 -24.40 -2.05
C GLN A 177 -3.09 -24.54 -3.57
N ARG A 178 -2.03 -24.29 -4.33
CA ARG A 178 -2.05 -24.34 -5.82
C ARG A 178 -1.72 -25.72 -6.37
N VAL A 179 -0.81 -26.44 -5.75
CA VAL A 179 -0.24 -27.70 -6.29
C VAL A 179 -0.89 -28.95 -5.70
N PHE A 180 -1.33 -28.91 -4.44
CA PHE A 180 -1.91 -30.09 -3.81
C PHE A 180 -3.28 -30.44 -4.38
N PRO A 181 -3.61 -31.74 -4.47
CA PRO A 181 -4.95 -32.20 -4.78
C PRO A 181 -5.97 -31.63 -3.77
N PRO A 182 -7.26 -31.46 -4.15
CA PRO A 182 -8.28 -30.89 -3.28
C PRO A 182 -8.40 -31.56 -1.91
N VAL A 183 -8.19 -32.88 -1.85
CA VAL A 183 -8.23 -33.66 -0.60
C VAL A 183 -7.15 -33.22 0.40
N LEU A 184 -6.00 -32.75 -0.08
CA LEU A 184 -4.89 -32.31 0.75
C LEU A 184 -4.92 -30.82 1.05
N ARG A 185 -5.56 -30.00 0.21
CA ARG A 185 -5.66 -28.54 0.39
C ARG A 185 -6.32 -28.17 1.72
N LYS A 186 -7.27 -28.97 2.20
CA LYS A 186 -7.97 -28.76 3.48
C LYS A 186 -7.04 -28.73 4.70
N TYR A 187 -5.84 -29.28 4.58
CA TYR A 187 -4.83 -29.29 5.65
C TYR A 187 -3.84 -28.12 5.54
N VAL A 188 -3.92 -27.34 4.48
CA VAL A 188 -3.09 -26.14 4.29
C VAL A 188 -3.93 -24.91 4.65
N PRO A 189 -3.41 -23.97 5.44
CA PRO A 189 -4.12 -22.73 5.74
C PRO A 189 -4.65 -22.06 4.48
N SER A 190 -5.85 -21.45 4.58
CA SER A 190 -6.42 -20.68 3.49
C SER A 190 -5.51 -19.48 3.15
N ILE A 191 -5.42 -19.18 1.87
CA ILE A 191 -4.74 -17.99 1.34
C ILE A 191 -5.74 -16.91 0.91
N GLU A 192 -7.03 -17.14 1.18
CA GLU A 192 -8.10 -16.21 0.85
C GLU A 192 -8.36 -15.25 2.02
N GLY A 193 -8.70 -14.02 1.71
CA GLY A 193 -9.08 -13.01 2.69
C GLY A 193 -7.93 -12.29 3.38
N THR A 194 -6.67 -12.56 3.02
CA THR A 194 -5.49 -11.86 3.57
C THR A 194 -4.39 -11.68 2.54
N TRP A 195 -3.58 -10.63 2.70
CA TRP A 195 -2.47 -10.31 1.80
C TRP A 195 -1.14 -10.96 2.19
N GLY A 196 -1.14 -11.79 3.22
CA GLY A 196 0.03 -12.49 3.75
C GLY A 196 -0.21 -12.96 5.18
N GLY A 197 0.81 -13.55 5.83
CA GLY A 197 0.68 -14.06 7.19
C GLY A 197 -0.26 -15.25 7.31
N PHE A 198 -0.42 -16.00 6.24
CA PHE A 198 -1.32 -17.14 6.17
C PHE A 198 -1.06 -18.13 7.32
N GLY A 199 -2.15 -18.58 7.97
CA GLY A 199 -2.06 -19.52 9.10
C GLY A 199 -1.55 -18.90 10.40
N ALA A 200 -1.37 -17.59 10.49
CA ALA A 200 -1.12 -16.90 11.75
C ALA A 200 -2.38 -16.89 12.63
N VAL A 201 -2.20 -16.99 13.93
CA VAL A 201 -3.31 -16.85 14.88
C VAL A 201 -3.77 -15.39 14.87
N ALA A 202 -5.07 -15.15 15.04
CA ALA A 202 -5.71 -13.83 14.89
C ALA A 202 -5.06 -12.68 15.68
N ASN A 203 -4.25 -12.97 16.70
CA ASN A 203 -3.52 -11.97 17.47
C ASN A 203 -2.24 -11.48 16.77
N GLU A 204 -1.61 -12.32 15.91
CA GLU A 204 -0.48 -11.89 15.08
C GLU A 204 -0.94 -11.05 13.88
N PHE A 205 -2.24 -11.14 13.54
CA PHE A 205 -2.83 -10.42 12.42
C PHE A 205 -2.94 -8.91 12.65
N LYS A 206 -3.17 -8.50 13.93
CA LYS A 206 -3.19 -7.08 14.29
C LYS A 206 -1.85 -6.39 14.04
N ASP A 207 -0.75 -7.12 14.20
CA ASP A 207 0.60 -6.56 14.04
C ASP A 207 1.05 -6.49 12.57
N GLN A 208 0.40 -7.19 11.67
CA GLN A 208 0.79 -7.28 10.25
C GLN A 208 0.26 -6.11 9.41
N PHE A 209 -0.88 -5.53 9.80
CA PHE A 209 -1.39 -4.28 9.25
C PHE A 209 -0.95 -3.06 10.06
N ALA A 210 -0.22 -3.27 11.13
CA ALA A 210 0.42 -2.21 11.86
C ALA A 210 1.63 -1.71 11.07
N ILE A 211 1.51 -0.56 10.47
CA ILE A 211 2.63 0.15 9.86
C ILE A 211 3.59 0.51 10.98
N GLY A 212 4.60 -0.32 11.17
CA GLY A 212 5.54 -0.12 12.27
C GLY A 212 4.88 -0.02 13.64
N ALA A 213 3.86 -0.88 13.92
CA ALA A 213 3.08 -0.95 15.15
C ALA A 213 1.97 0.12 15.35
N LEU A 214 1.63 0.91 14.34
CA LEU A 214 0.49 1.84 14.43
C LEU A 214 -0.81 1.16 13.96
N SER A 215 -1.89 1.31 14.73
CA SER A 215 -3.23 1.00 14.22
C SER A 215 -3.63 2.03 13.15
N GLN A 216 -4.64 1.73 12.33
CA GLN A 216 -5.14 2.69 11.33
C GLN A 216 -5.58 4.01 11.98
N VAL A 217 -6.22 3.95 13.15
CA VAL A 217 -6.63 5.12 13.92
C VAL A 217 -5.41 5.93 14.38
N ASP A 218 -4.39 5.25 14.91
CA ASP A 218 -3.15 5.91 15.32
C ASP A 218 -2.40 6.53 14.15
N ALA A 219 -2.48 5.93 12.96
CA ALA A 219 -1.87 6.46 11.75
C ALA A 219 -2.50 7.80 11.33
N VAL A 220 -3.84 7.89 11.35
CA VAL A 220 -4.57 9.14 11.07
C VAL A 220 -4.31 10.18 12.15
N ALA A 221 -4.39 9.81 13.43
CA ALA A 221 -4.10 10.70 14.54
C ALA A 221 -2.67 11.27 14.44
N ARG A 222 -1.68 10.40 14.20
CA ARG A 222 -0.29 10.83 14.02
C ARG A 222 -0.12 11.77 12.82
N ALA A 223 -0.81 11.52 11.72
CA ALA A 223 -0.73 12.41 10.56
C ALA A 223 -1.36 13.78 10.86
N ALA A 224 -2.45 13.82 11.63
CA ALA A 224 -3.07 15.05 12.10
C ALA A 224 -2.13 15.83 13.02
N ASP A 225 -1.47 15.16 13.97
CA ASP A 225 -0.47 15.77 14.86
C ASP A 225 0.69 16.37 14.06
N ILE A 226 1.24 15.62 13.12
CA ILE A 226 2.32 16.08 12.22
C ILE A 226 1.91 17.35 11.46
N VAL A 227 0.66 17.42 11.01
CA VAL A 227 0.13 18.58 10.30
C VAL A 227 -0.08 19.75 11.24
N ALA A 228 -0.65 19.52 12.42
CA ALA A 228 -0.90 20.55 13.44
C ALA A 228 0.39 21.18 13.97
N GLU A 229 1.45 20.39 14.13
CA GLU A 229 2.77 20.84 14.60
C GLU A 229 3.61 21.49 13.50
N SER A 230 3.18 21.41 12.24
CA SER A 230 3.96 21.94 11.11
C SER A 230 3.93 23.46 11.08
N THR A 231 5.09 24.07 11.19
CA THR A 231 5.29 25.54 11.07
C THR A 231 5.59 25.98 9.64
N THR A 232 5.73 25.06 8.72
CA THR A 232 6.02 25.30 7.30
C THR A 232 5.04 24.53 6.43
N SER A 233 4.94 24.92 5.15
CA SER A 233 4.13 24.19 4.17
C SER A 233 4.45 22.71 4.17
N ARG A 234 3.40 21.90 4.17
CA ARG A 234 3.54 20.45 4.21
C ARG A 234 2.45 19.75 3.39
N VAL A 235 2.82 18.66 2.75
CA VAL A 235 1.88 17.69 2.18
C VAL A 235 2.01 16.37 2.93
N GLN A 236 0.94 15.95 3.58
CA GLN A 236 0.88 14.68 4.32
C GLN A 236 -0.21 13.80 3.71
N VAL A 237 0.14 12.59 3.34
CA VAL A 237 -0.79 11.59 2.82
C VAL A 237 -0.91 10.44 3.81
N VAL A 238 -2.14 9.98 4.03
CA VAL A 238 -2.47 8.80 4.84
C VAL A 238 -3.44 7.95 4.05
N HIS A 239 -3.11 6.68 3.97
CA HIS A 239 -3.95 5.70 3.28
C HIS A 239 -4.13 4.45 4.13
#